data_1eb4e5102883735dd5fef5cb016f0a12
#
_entry.id   1eb4e5102883735dd5fef5cb016f0a12
#
_cell.length_a   1.000
_cell.length_b   1.000
_cell.length_c   1.000
_cell.angle_alpha   90.00
_cell.angle_beta   90.00
_cell.angle_gamma   90.00
#
_symmetry.space_group_name_H-M   'P 1'
#
loop_
_entity.id
_entity.type
_entity.pdbx_description
1 polymer ?
#
loop_
_entity_poly.entity_id
_entity_poly.type
_entity_poly.pdbx_seq_one_letter_code
_entity_poly.pdbx_strand_id
1 'polypeptide(L)'
;MSNITMQDIAVMSVQYVQHTFEFYLDSMRRCGLKNIDLWGGAPHFCRYDYASNQAVARRIAEMRRQIEDMGMKVVIYTPETLGYPFSYSNPQQALRDRTIDFMEASMEDALNFGTDKVFLNTGCHPRDLDREEGWKRTADSIGRLAARAERLGVKLVLEQLQPYESNLLLNLEDMKRMLREVNSPALVTCVDLVAMEVAGDTLEDFCTQLGDKIQWIHYSDSHHEILGTGEYGRAKLEGYIRTLEKHNYQNCIDLEINDSIYWEDPHASIQQSADYLRTFLPER
;
A
#
# COMPACT_ATOMS: atom_id res chain seq x y z
N MET A 1 22.20 7.86 15.52
CA MET A 1 20.84 7.63 16.06
C MET A 1 19.99 7.29 14.83
N SER A 2 19.07 6.37 14.95
CA SER A 2 18.15 6.02 13.86
C SER A 2 17.39 7.28 13.40
N ASN A 3 17.30 7.48 12.07
CA ASN A 3 16.44 8.53 11.50
C ASN A 3 14.99 8.04 11.37
N ILE A 4 14.78 6.71 11.40
CA ILE A 4 13.46 6.06 11.38
C ILE A 4 13.05 5.76 12.82
N THR A 5 11.83 6.09 13.18
CA THR A 5 11.28 6.03 14.53
C THR A 5 9.91 5.37 14.54
N MET A 6 9.35 5.09 15.70
CA MET A 6 7.97 4.60 15.83
C MET A 6 6.94 5.61 15.28
N GLN A 7 7.29 6.90 15.14
CA GLN A 7 6.41 7.91 14.53
C GLN A 7 6.27 7.76 13.00
N ASP A 8 7.14 6.98 12.36
CA ASP A 8 7.13 6.73 10.93
C ASP A 8 6.40 5.41 10.59
N ILE A 9 5.93 4.68 11.60
CA ILE A 9 5.21 3.42 11.39
C ILE A 9 3.75 3.70 11.07
N ALA A 10 3.29 3.15 9.94
CA ALA A 10 1.88 3.08 9.53
C ALA A 10 1.34 1.66 9.72
N VAL A 11 0.03 1.51 9.64
CA VAL A 11 -0.64 0.20 9.66
C VAL A 11 -1.73 0.18 8.61
N MET A 12 -1.68 -0.81 7.73
CA MET A 12 -2.71 -1.06 6.76
C MET A 12 -3.97 -1.63 7.42
N SER A 13 -5.12 -1.03 7.12
CA SER A 13 -6.36 -1.43 7.80
C SER A 13 -6.98 -2.72 7.24
N VAL A 14 -6.44 -3.30 6.16
CA VAL A 14 -6.94 -4.54 5.54
C VAL A 14 -6.99 -5.72 6.49
N GLN A 15 -6.02 -5.85 7.39
CA GLN A 15 -5.98 -6.94 8.37
C GLN A 15 -7.15 -6.89 9.37
N TYR A 16 -7.87 -5.78 9.45
CA TYR A 16 -9.09 -5.61 10.25
C TYR A 16 -10.37 -5.84 9.42
N VAL A 17 -10.29 -6.58 8.32
CA VAL A 17 -11.39 -6.82 7.37
C VAL A 17 -12.66 -7.43 8.01
N GLN A 18 -12.53 -8.07 9.16
CA GLN A 18 -13.66 -8.63 9.93
C GLN A 18 -14.09 -7.77 11.12
N HIS A 19 -13.54 -6.56 11.25
CA HIS A 19 -13.79 -5.65 12.37
C HIS A 19 -14.25 -4.28 11.88
N THR A 20 -14.95 -3.53 12.76
CA THR A 20 -15.38 -2.18 12.44
C THR A 20 -14.21 -1.20 12.35
N PHE A 21 -14.41 -0.09 11.66
CA PHE A 21 -13.40 0.97 11.58
C PHE A 21 -13.07 1.56 12.97
N GLU A 22 -14.06 1.65 13.85
CA GLU A 22 -13.89 2.11 15.23
C GLU A 22 -12.98 1.15 16.04
N PHE A 23 -13.14 -0.16 15.84
CA PHE A 23 -12.24 -1.14 16.47
C PHE A 23 -10.80 -0.98 15.98
N TYR A 24 -10.61 -0.78 14.67
CA TYR A 24 -9.29 -0.50 14.09
C TYR A 24 -8.67 0.75 14.72
N LEU A 25 -9.38 1.87 14.78
CA LEU A 25 -8.87 3.10 15.39
C LEU A 25 -8.51 2.92 16.89
N ASP A 26 -9.35 2.22 17.67
CA ASP A 26 -9.04 1.92 19.07
C ASP A 26 -7.80 1.02 19.20
N SER A 27 -7.65 0.07 18.30
CA SER A 27 -6.45 -0.78 18.24
C SER A 27 -5.20 0.04 17.97
N MET A 28 -5.21 0.93 16.98
CA MET A 28 -4.11 1.85 16.68
C MET A 28 -3.74 2.71 17.90
N ARG A 29 -4.74 3.27 18.57
CA ARG A 29 -4.55 4.06 19.79
C ARG A 29 -3.88 3.25 20.89
N ARG A 30 -4.33 2.01 21.14
CA ARG A 30 -3.73 1.11 22.15
C ARG A 30 -2.28 0.74 21.81
N CYS A 31 -1.98 0.54 20.53
CA CYS A 31 -0.62 0.30 20.04
C CYS A 31 0.26 1.57 20.01
N GLY A 32 -0.29 2.75 20.28
CA GLY A 32 0.46 4.02 20.23
C GLY A 32 0.84 4.46 18.82
N LEU A 33 0.18 3.93 17.77
CA LEU A 33 0.43 4.21 16.37
C LEU A 33 -0.57 5.26 15.84
N LYS A 34 -0.15 6.07 14.87
CA LYS A 34 -0.94 7.24 14.43
C LYS A 34 -1.10 7.36 12.92
N ASN A 35 -0.29 6.68 12.14
CA ASN A 35 -0.35 6.75 10.68
C ASN A 35 -1.18 5.60 10.16
N ILE A 36 -2.18 5.92 9.35
CA ILE A 36 -3.15 4.98 8.81
C ILE A 36 -2.88 4.79 7.31
N ASP A 37 -2.64 3.55 6.89
CA ASP A 37 -2.94 3.14 5.53
C ASP A 37 -4.40 2.71 5.51
N LEU A 38 -5.24 3.54 4.88
CA LEU A 38 -6.67 3.28 4.81
C LEU A 38 -6.97 2.37 3.62
N TRP A 39 -7.22 1.09 3.89
CA TRP A 39 -7.70 0.16 2.87
C TRP A 39 -9.13 0.48 2.44
N GLY A 40 -9.33 0.58 1.13
CA GLY A 40 -10.57 1.00 0.48
C GLY A 40 -11.52 -0.16 0.17
N GLY A 41 -11.86 -0.93 1.19
CA GLY A 41 -12.79 -2.06 1.14
C GLY A 41 -13.76 -2.09 2.33
N ALA A 42 -14.86 -2.86 2.19
CA ALA A 42 -15.76 -3.11 3.31
C ALA A 42 -15.05 -3.97 4.37
N PRO A 43 -15.29 -3.76 5.69
CA PRO A 43 -16.33 -2.91 6.27
C PRO A 43 -15.92 -1.46 6.55
N HIS A 44 -14.72 -1.02 6.19
CA HIS A 44 -14.22 0.30 6.56
C HIS A 44 -14.77 1.40 5.64
N PHE A 45 -14.33 1.40 4.39
CA PHE A 45 -14.77 2.37 3.40
C PHE A 45 -14.58 1.82 1.98
N CYS A 46 -15.65 1.79 1.19
CA CYS A 46 -15.56 1.65 -0.26
C CYS A 46 -16.56 2.61 -0.89
N ARG A 47 -16.12 3.43 -1.85
CA ARG A 47 -17.00 4.41 -2.48
C ARG A 47 -18.23 3.79 -3.17
N TYR A 48 -18.13 2.53 -3.61
CA TYR A 48 -19.26 1.83 -4.25
C TYR A 48 -20.36 1.39 -3.29
N ASP A 49 -20.13 1.48 -1.98
CA ASP A 49 -21.15 1.20 -0.95
C ASP A 49 -22.13 2.36 -0.76
N TYR A 50 -21.91 3.50 -1.43
CA TYR A 50 -22.70 4.72 -1.27
C TYR A 50 -23.43 5.08 -2.55
N ALA A 51 -24.71 5.49 -2.40
CA ALA A 51 -25.61 5.76 -3.52
C ALA A 51 -25.26 7.04 -4.32
N SER A 52 -24.35 7.90 -3.83
CA SER A 52 -23.97 9.14 -4.50
C SER A 52 -22.64 9.70 -4.00
N ASN A 53 -21.97 10.51 -4.82
CA ASN A 53 -20.76 11.24 -4.43
C ASN A 53 -20.99 12.13 -3.17
N GLN A 54 -22.19 12.67 -2.97
CA GLN A 54 -22.51 13.42 -1.76
C GLN A 54 -22.53 12.52 -0.51
N ALA A 55 -23.01 11.28 -0.63
CA ALA A 55 -22.98 10.32 0.47
C ALA A 55 -21.54 9.87 0.77
N VAL A 56 -20.72 9.65 -0.28
CA VAL A 56 -19.27 9.40 -0.14
C VAL A 56 -18.60 10.54 0.61
N ALA A 57 -18.79 11.79 0.18
CA ALA A 57 -18.16 12.95 0.82
C ALA A 57 -18.56 13.12 2.29
N ARG A 58 -19.83 12.84 2.65
CA ARG A 58 -20.28 12.86 4.06
C ARG A 58 -19.57 11.79 4.88
N ARG A 59 -19.49 10.56 4.36
CA ARG A 59 -18.80 9.47 5.07
C ARG A 59 -17.32 9.76 5.27
N ILE A 60 -16.63 10.25 4.25
CA ILE A 60 -15.22 10.67 4.37
C ILE A 60 -15.07 11.73 5.46
N ALA A 61 -15.93 12.76 5.48
CA ALA A 61 -15.87 13.80 6.49
C ALA A 61 -16.15 13.28 7.92
N GLU A 62 -17.01 12.27 8.08
CA GLU A 62 -17.25 11.60 9.36
C GLU A 62 -16.02 10.81 9.82
N MET A 63 -15.49 9.95 8.95
CA MET A 63 -14.29 9.15 9.25
C MET A 63 -13.09 10.04 9.55
N ARG A 64 -12.90 11.09 8.76
CA ARG A 64 -11.81 12.05 8.98
C ARG A 64 -11.86 12.69 10.36
N ARG A 65 -13.05 13.10 10.81
CA ARG A 65 -13.23 13.62 12.19
C ARG A 65 -12.86 12.57 13.23
N GLN A 66 -13.33 11.33 13.09
CA GLN A 66 -12.99 10.23 14.01
C GLN A 66 -11.48 10.03 14.10
N ILE A 67 -10.77 10.06 12.97
CA ILE A 67 -9.32 9.92 12.88
C ILE A 67 -8.61 11.10 13.57
N GLU A 68 -9.01 12.34 13.23
CA GLU A 68 -8.40 13.57 13.75
C GLU A 68 -8.64 13.72 15.27
N ASP A 69 -9.84 13.38 15.77
CA ASP A 69 -10.19 13.40 17.20
C ASP A 69 -9.31 12.43 18.03
N MET A 70 -8.78 11.38 17.40
CA MET A 70 -7.83 10.45 18.02
C MET A 70 -6.36 10.86 17.82
N GLY A 71 -6.09 12.01 17.19
CA GLY A 71 -4.74 12.49 16.89
C GLY A 71 -4.00 11.65 15.86
N MET A 72 -4.74 10.98 14.97
CA MET A 72 -4.23 10.15 13.87
C MET A 72 -4.36 10.85 12.52
N LYS A 73 -3.79 10.28 11.49
CA LYS A 73 -3.90 10.77 10.10
C LYS A 73 -3.86 9.62 9.10
N VAL A 74 -4.58 9.77 7.99
CA VAL A 74 -4.40 8.94 6.81
C VAL A 74 -3.14 9.42 6.08
N VAL A 75 -2.20 8.53 5.85
CA VAL A 75 -0.93 8.83 5.17
C VAL A 75 -0.88 8.26 3.75
N ILE A 76 -1.72 7.26 3.47
CA ILE A 76 -1.98 6.71 2.14
C ILE A 76 -3.41 6.16 2.11
N TYR A 77 -4.06 6.22 0.95
CA TYR A 77 -5.33 5.55 0.70
C TYR A 77 -5.10 4.40 -0.30
N THR A 78 -5.52 3.20 0.09
CA THR A 78 -5.31 1.95 -0.65
C THR A 78 -6.65 1.42 -1.15
N PRO A 79 -7.19 1.95 -2.29
CA PRO A 79 -8.43 1.43 -2.87
C PRO A 79 -8.22 -0.01 -3.33
N GLU A 80 -9.12 -0.92 -2.91
CA GLU A 80 -9.02 -2.33 -3.28
C GLU A 80 -9.24 -2.52 -4.79
N THR A 81 -8.19 -2.93 -5.50
CA THR A 81 -8.22 -3.15 -6.96
C THR A 81 -7.46 -4.41 -7.41
N LEU A 82 -7.04 -5.26 -6.46
CA LEU A 82 -6.26 -6.46 -6.79
C LEU A 82 -7.02 -7.45 -7.67
N GLY A 83 -8.33 -7.56 -7.46
CA GLY A 83 -9.17 -8.51 -8.17
C GLY A 83 -10.50 -7.94 -8.64
N TYR A 84 -11.47 -8.84 -8.88
CA TYR A 84 -12.81 -8.46 -9.31
C TYR A 84 -13.43 -7.42 -8.36
N PRO A 85 -14.07 -6.35 -8.88
CA PRO A 85 -14.50 -6.13 -10.28
C PRO A 85 -13.51 -5.34 -11.15
N PHE A 86 -12.24 -5.21 -10.75
CA PHE A 86 -11.24 -4.35 -11.37
C PHE A 86 -10.23 -5.14 -12.20
N SER A 87 -9.67 -4.50 -13.22
CA SER A 87 -8.54 -5.03 -13.99
C SER A 87 -7.96 -3.94 -14.90
N TYR A 88 -6.68 -3.68 -14.75
CA TYR A 88 -5.93 -2.76 -15.61
C TYR A 88 -5.55 -3.37 -16.96
N SER A 89 -5.51 -4.70 -17.05
CA SER A 89 -5.00 -5.46 -18.20
C SER A 89 -6.07 -6.11 -19.06
N ASN A 90 -7.36 -6.02 -18.67
CA ASN A 90 -8.43 -6.78 -19.33
C ASN A 90 -8.51 -6.46 -20.84
N PRO A 91 -8.68 -7.47 -21.72
CA PRO A 91 -8.86 -7.24 -23.16
C PRO A 91 -10.05 -6.32 -23.49
N GLN A 92 -11.12 -6.37 -22.71
CA GLN A 92 -12.30 -5.52 -22.90
C GLN A 92 -12.03 -4.11 -22.35
N GLN A 93 -12.09 -3.11 -23.25
CA GLN A 93 -11.85 -1.70 -22.89
C GLN A 93 -12.75 -1.22 -21.75
N ALA A 94 -14.04 -1.54 -21.80
CA ALA A 94 -15.02 -1.10 -20.81
C ALA A 94 -14.68 -1.55 -19.37
N LEU A 95 -14.00 -2.70 -19.20
CA LEU A 95 -13.58 -3.18 -17.87
C LEU A 95 -12.35 -2.43 -17.38
N ARG A 96 -11.43 -2.05 -18.27
CA ARG A 96 -10.31 -1.16 -17.92
C ARG A 96 -10.80 0.24 -17.59
N ASP A 97 -11.72 0.80 -18.39
CA ASP A 97 -12.28 2.13 -18.15
C ASP A 97 -12.97 2.19 -16.80
N ARG A 98 -13.75 1.19 -16.42
CA ARG A 98 -14.35 1.08 -15.07
C ARG A 98 -13.30 1.15 -13.96
N THR A 99 -12.17 0.47 -14.13
CA THR A 99 -11.07 0.49 -13.15
C THR A 99 -10.44 1.88 -13.07
N ILE A 100 -10.23 2.52 -14.21
CA ILE A 100 -9.67 3.86 -14.28
C ILE A 100 -10.61 4.88 -13.65
N ASP A 101 -11.90 4.84 -13.97
CA ASP A 101 -12.91 5.75 -13.38
C ASP A 101 -12.98 5.61 -11.86
N PHE A 102 -12.92 4.37 -11.36
CA PHE A 102 -12.87 4.11 -9.92
C PHE A 102 -11.61 4.70 -9.27
N MET A 103 -10.45 4.50 -9.88
CA MET A 103 -9.18 5.00 -9.35
C MET A 103 -9.08 6.53 -9.44
N GLU A 104 -9.58 7.16 -10.51
CA GLU A 104 -9.63 8.63 -10.60
C GLU A 104 -10.48 9.23 -9.48
N ALA A 105 -11.63 8.63 -9.20
CA ALA A 105 -12.48 9.05 -8.10
C ALA A 105 -11.82 8.76 -6.72
N SER A 106 -11.07 7.66 -6.60
CA SER A 106 -10.31 7.32 -5.39
C SER A 106 -9.17 8.31 -5.10
N MET A 107 -8.57 8.93 -6.12
CA MET A 107 -7.61 10.03 -5.92
C MET A 107 -8.27 11.26 -5.27
N GLU A 108 -9.51 11.58 -5.66
CA GLU A 108 -10.26 12.67 -5.04
C GLU A 108 -10.67 12.32 -3.60
N ASP A 109 -11.03 11.06 -3.35
CA ASP A 109 -11.31 10.57 -1.99
C ASP A 109 -10.06 10.65 -1.09
N ALA A 110 -8.90 10.29 -1.59
CA ALA A 110 -7.62 10.40 -0.87
C ALA A 110 -7.35 11.85 -0.42
N LEU A 111 -7.50 12.81 -1.32
CA LEU A 111 -7.36 14.23 -1.00
C LEU A 111 -8.39 14.68 0.05
N ASN A 112 -9.61 14.17 0.00
CA ASN A 112 -10.63 14.44 1.00
C ASN A 112 -10.32 13.78 2.35
N PHE A 113 -9.64 12.63 2.39
CA PHE A 113 -9.06 12.05 3.61
C PHE A 113 -7.84 12.80 4.14
N GLY A 114 -7.23 13.67 3.34
CA GLY A 114 -6.10 14.50 3.71
C GLY A 114 -4.73 13.91 3.35
N THR A 115 -4.70 12.95 2.43
CA THR A 115 -3.45 12.39 1.88
C THR A 115 -3.34 12.63 0.37
N ASP A 116 -2.12 12.78 -0.11
CA ASP A 116 -1.78 12.89 -1.53
C ASP A 116 -1.24 11.59 -2.12
N LYS A 117 -1.27 10.48 -1.36
CA LYS A 117 -0.81 9.17 -1.80
C LYS A 117 -1.98 8.22 -2.02
N VAL A 118 -2.00 7.60 -3.19
CA VAL A 118 -2.96 6.55 -3.56
C VAL A 118 -2.19 5.32 -4.02
N PHE A 119 -2.44 4.22 -3.32
CA PHE A 119 -1.83 2.94 -3.64
C PHE A 119 -2.48 2.30 -4.86
N LEU A 120 -1.71 1.56 -5.63
CA LEU A 120 -2.19 0.66 -6.67
C LEU A 120 -1.20 -0.48 -6.92
N ASN A 121 -1.72 -1.54 -7.52
CA ASN A 121 -0.95 -2.66 -8.07
C ASN A 121 -1.38 -2.92 -9.51
N THR A 122 -0.76 -3.90 -10.18
CA THR A 122 -1.11 -4.22 -11.57
C THR A 122 -2.27 -5.23 -11.69
N GLY A 123 -2.66 -5.86 -10.59
CA GLY A 123 -3.52 -7.04 -10.62
C GLY A 123 -2.88 -8.16 -11.45
N CYS A 124 -3.70 -9.12 -11.85
CA CYS A 124 -3.27 -10.26 -12.67
C CYS A 124 -3.92 -10.21 -14.06
N HIS A 125 -3.11 -10.39 -15.10
CA HIS A 125 -3.61 -10.64 -16.46
C HIS A 125 -4.01 -12.10 -16.59
N PRO A 126 -5.07 -12.46 -17.37
CA PRO A 126 -5.39 -13.86 -17.62
C PRO A 126 -4.16 -14.63 -18.10
N ARG A 127 -3.83 -15.70 -17.37
CA ARG A 127 -2.54 -16.43 -17.54
C ARG A 127 -2.47 -17.25 -18.81
N ASP A 128 -3.60 -17.48 -19.47
CA ASP A 128 -3.75 -18.14 -20.76
C ASP A 128 -3.65 -17.20 -21.96
N LEU A 129 -3.49 -15.89 -21.70
CA LEU A 129 -3.29 -14.86 -22.73
C LEU A 129 -1.83 -14.37 -22.75
N ASP A 130 -1.49 -13.66 -23.84
CA ASP A 130 -0.14 -13.10 -24.00
C ASP A 130 0.17 -12.05 -22.91
N ARG A 131 1.20 -12.31 -22.10
CA ARG A 131 1.62 -11.45 -21.00
C ARG A 131 2.01 -10.04 -21.49
N GLU A 132 2.67 -9.94 -22.64
CA GLU A 132 3.13 -8.65 -23.14
C GLU A 132 1.97 -7.75 -23.59
N GLU A 133 0.91 -8.34 -24.13
CA GLU A 133 -0.32 -7.61 -24.41
C GLU A 133 -1.03 -7.14 -23.12
N GLY A 134 -1.01 -7.97 -22.07
CA GLY A 134 -1.47 -7.58 -20.73
C GLY A 134 -0.66 -6.43 -20.17
N TRP A 135 0.66 -6.50 -20.30
CA TRP A 135 1.60 -5.45 -19.88
C TRP A 135 1.30 -4.11 -20.56
N LYS A 136 1.19 -4.10 -21.90
CA LYS A 136 0.90 -2.87 -22.68
C LYS A 136 -0.41 -2.20 -22.22
N ARG A 137 -1.46 -3.01 -22.00
CA ARG A 137 -2.75 -2.49 -21.52
C ARG A 137 -2.64 -1.92 -20.11
N THR A 138 -1.89 -2.57 -19.23
CA THR A 138 -1.64 -2.09 -17.87
C THR A 138 -0.84 -0.79 -17.89
N ALA A 139 0.21 -0.71 -18.68
CA ALA A 139 1.02 0.50 -18.83
C ALA A 139 0.19 1.68 -19.37
N ASP A 140 -0.70 1.43 -20.36
CA ASP A 140 -1.67 2.44 -20.85
C ASP A 140 -2.62 2.89 -19.72
N SER A 141 -3.19 1.96 -18.98
CA SER A 141 -4.12 2.25 -17.89
C SER A 141 -3.45 3.08 -16.80
N ILE A 142 -2.25 2.67 -16.35
CA ILE A 142 -1.46 3.40 -15.34
C ILE A 142 -1.01 4.76 -15.89
N GLY A 143 -0.65 4.85 -17.17
CA GLY A 143 -0.30 6.12 -17.82
C GLY A 143 -1.43 7.13 -17.80
N ARG A 144 -2.67 6.69 -18.08
CA ARG A 144 -3.88 7.53 -17.98
C ARG A 144 -4.11 8.01 -16.54
N LEU A 145 -3.97 7.12 -15.57
CA LEU A 145 -4.08 7.45 -14.15
C LEU A 145 -2.99 8.42 -13.71
N ALA A 146 -1.74 8.20 -14.13
CA ALA A 146 -0.63 9.08 -13.81
C ALA A 146 -0.83 10.50 -14.34
N ALA A 147 -1.35 10.65 -15.57
CA ALA A 147 -1.71 11.95 -16.12
C ALA A 147 -2.83 12.67 -15.32
N ARG A 148 -3.77 11.91 -14.72
CA ARG A 148 -4.77 12.47 -13.80
C ARG A 148 -4.14 12.85 -12.47
N ALA A 149 -3.29 11.99 -11.92
CA ALA A 149 -2.59 12.22 -10.65
C ALA A 149 -1.72 13.48 -10.69
N GLU A 150 -1.00 13.73 -11.79
CA GLU A 150 -0.23 14.96 -11.98
C GLU A 150 -1.09 16.21 -11.87
N ARG A 151 -2.28 16.21 -12.49
CA ARG A 151 -3.20 17.36 -12.44
C ARG A 151 -3.77 17.59 -11.03
N LEU A 152 -3.92 16.53 -10.23
CA LEU A 152 -4.45 16.60 -8.87
C LEU A 152 -3.35 16.84 -7.81
N GLY A 153 -2.07 16.70 -8.17
CA GLY A 153 -0.97 16.72 -7.22
C GLY A 153 -0.88 15.46 -6.35
N VAL A 154 -1.45 14.34 -6.83
CA VAL A 154 -1.45 13.03 -6.15
C VAL A 154 -0.24 12.20 -6.61
N LYS A 155 0.29 11.36 -5.73
CA LYS A 155 1.26 10.31 -6.03
C LYS A 155 0.55 8.96 -6.12
N LEU A 156 0.77 8.26 -7.22
CA LEU A 156 0.40 6.86 -7.39
C LEU A 156 1.53 5.98 -6.92
N VAL A 157 1.29 5.24 -5.87
CA VAL A 157 2.28 4.37 -5.21
C VAL A 157 2.08 2.95 -5.74
N LEU A 158 2.90 2.55 -6.70
CA LEU A 158 2.81 1.27 -7.41
C LEU A 158 3.62 0.19 -6.71
N GLU A 159 3.00 -0.95 -6.46
CA GLU A 159 3.61 -2.11 -5.81
C GLU A 159 3.92 -3.24 -6.79
N GLN A 160 5.05 -3.95 -6.55
CA GLN A 160 5.28 -5.28 -7.11
C GLN A 160 4.55 -6.34 -6.26
N LEU A 161 4.09 -7.39 -6.94
CA LEU A 161 3.28 -8.46 -6.34
C LEU A 161 3.99 -9.81 -6.42
N GLN A 162 3.53 -10.76 -5.62
CA GLN A 162 4.00 -12.13 -5.68
C GLN A 162 3.41 -12.88 -6.89
N PRO A 163 4.06 -13.98 -7.38
CA PRO A 163 3.61 -14.70 -8.57
C PRO A 163 2.22 -15.33 -8.47
N TYR A 164 1.69 -15.57 -7.27
CA TYR A 164 0.32 -16.07 -7.13
C TYR A 164 -0.73 -14.95 -7.31
N GLU A 165 -0.39 -13.70 -7.03
CA GLU A 165 -1.25 -12.52 -7.13
C GLU A 165 -1.23 -11.92 -8.53
N SER A 166 -0.08 -11.92 -9.19
CA SER A 166 0.13 -11.28 -10.48
C SER A 166 1.00 -12.11 -11.40
N ASN A 167 0.97 -11.79 -12.68
CA ASN A 167 1.93 -12.25 -13.69
C ASN A 167 2.53 -11.06 -14.48
N LEU A 168 2.36 -9.85 -13.98
CA LEU A 168 2.80 -8.63 -14.66
C LEU A 168 4.03 -8.02 -13.98
N LEU A 169 3.88 -7.32 -12.89
CA LEU A 169 4.92 -6.59 -12.20
C LEU A 169 5.33 -7.36 -10.94
N LEU A 170 6.46 -8.07 -10.98
CA LEU A 170 6.85 -9.03 -9.96
C LEU A 170 8.21 -8.72 -9.29
N ASN A 171 9.04 -7.87 -9.88
CA ASN A 171 10.41 -7.67 -9.46
C ASN A 171 10.92 -6.26 -9.81
N LEU A 172 12.14 -5.95 -9.40
CA LEU A 172 12.79 -4.66 -9.64
C LEU A 172 12.87 -4.30 -11.14
N GLU A 173 13.19 -5.27 -12.02
CA GLU A 173 13.30 -4.98 -13.45
C GLU A 173 11.93 -4.66 -14.08
N ASP A 174 10.87 -5.38 -13.68
CA ASP A 174 9.50 -5.06 -14.08
C ASP A 174 9.11 -3.65 -13.57
N MET A 175 9.46 -3.30 -12.32
CA MET A 175 9.19 -1.98 -11.75
C MET A 175 9.91 -0.87 -12.54
N LYS A 176 11.20 -1.04 -12.81
CA LYS A 176 11.97 -0.10 -13.64
C LYS A 176 11.39 0.06 -15.03
N ARG A 177 10.93 -1.05 -15.63
CA ARG A 177 10.27 -1.04 -16.94
C ARG A 177 8.99 -0.21 -16.88
N MET A 178 8.11 -0.43 -15.90
CA MET A 178 6.85 0.29 -15.76
C MET A 178 7.08 1.78 -15.52
N LEU A 179 7.98 2.15 -14.61
CA LEU A 179 8.34 3.54 -14.35
C LEU A 179 8.87 4.25 -15.59
N ARG A 180 9.66 3.57 -16.40
CA ARG A 180 10.24 4.10 -17.64
C ARG A 180 9.19 4.25 -18.75
N GLU A 181 8.29 3.27 -18.92
CA GLU A 181 7.27 3.30 -19.97
C GLU A 181 6.17 4.32 -19.66
N VAL A 182 5.73 4.45 -18.41
CA VAL A 182 4.75 5.47 -18.00
C VAL A 182 5.37 6.85 -17.94
N ASN A 183 6.62 6.97 -17.52
CA ASN A 183 7.44 8.19 -17.49
C ASN A 183 6.73 9.40 -16.87
N SER A 184 6.16 9.22 -15.67
CA SER A 184 5.45 10.28 -14.94
C SER A 184 6.12 10.58 -13.60
N PRO A 185 6.21 11.86 -13.20
CA PRO A 185 6.66 12.22 -11.86
C PRO A 185 5.65 11.87 -10.77
N ALA A 186 4.38 11.63 -11.13
CA ALA A 186 3.34 11.21 -10.21
C ALA A 186 3.40 9.71 -9.88
N LEU A 187 4.04 8.89 -10.74
CA LEU A 187 4.22 7.47 -10.47
C LEU A 187 5.48 7.24 -9.63
N VAL A 188 5.27 6.69 -8.45
CA VAL A 188 6.28 6.32 -7.47
C VAL A 188 6.07 4.86 -7.07
N THR A 189 6.91 4.28 -6.21
CA THR A 189 6.81 2.85 -5.88
C THR A 189 6.65 2.57 -4.40
N CYS A 190 5.91 1.53 -4.10
CA CYS A 190 5.99 0.73 -2.90
C CYS A 190 7.00 -0.40 -3.11
N VAL A 191 7.74 -0.76 -2.07
CA VAL A 191 8.48 -2.02 -2.03
C VAL A 191 7.86 -2.89 -0.95
N ASP A 192 7.17 -3.96 -1.36
CA ASP A 192 6.79 -5.03 -0.47
C ASP A 192 7.99 -5.94 -0.24
N LEU A 193 8.40 -6.08 1.03
CA LEU A 193 9.59 -6.85 1.38
C LEU A 193 9.40 -8.35 1.15
N VAL A 194 8.17 -8.87 1.28
CA VAL A 194 7.89 -10.28 1.02
C VAL A 194 7.93 -10.58 -0.46
N ALA A 195 7.25 -9.77 -1.29
CA ALA A 195 7.30 -9.92 -2.74
C ALA A 195 8.72 -9.73 -3.28
N MET A 196 9.48 -8.78 -2.74
CA MET A 196 10.90 -8.56 -3.07
C MET A 196 11.74 -9.81 -2.81
N GLU A 197 11.61 -10.42 -1.63
CA GLU A 197 12.36 -11.63 -1.27
C GLU A 197 11.95 -12.84 -2.13
N VAL A 198 10.65 -12.99 -2.43
CA VAL A 198 10.16 -14.04 -3.32
C VAL A 198 10.71 -13.89 -4.74
N ALA A 199 10.90 -12.66 -5.20
CA ALA A 199 11.54 -12.37 -6.50
C ALA A 199 13.04 -12.62 -6.51
N GLY A 200 13.67 -12.73 -5.33
CA GLY A 200 15.13 -12.83 -5.19
C GLY A 200 15.87 -11.51 -5.35
N ASP A 201 15.15 -10.39 -5.25
CA ASP A 201 15.70 -9.04 -5.26
C ASP A 201 16.18 -8.64 -3.85
N THR A 202 16.88 -7.50 -3.76
CA THR A 202 17.32 -6.93 -2.48
C THR A 202 16.83 -5.50 -2.29
N LEU A 203 16.56 -5.11 -1.05
CA LEU A 203 16.19 -3.72 -0.74
C LEU A 203 17.32 -2.73 -1.10
N GLU A 204 18.57 -3.16 -1.00
CA GLU A 204 19.74 -2.37 -1.41
C GLU A 204 19.70 -2.04 -2.91
N ASP A 205 19.32 -3.03 -3.75
CA ASP A 205 19.19 -2.81 -5.20
C ASP A 205 18.02 -1.89 -5.53
N PHE A 206 16.88 -2.08 -4.88
CA PHE A 206 15.74 -1.16 -5.00
C PHE A 206 16.15 0.27 -4.65
N CYS A 207 16.73 0.49 -3.48
CA CYS A 207 17.16 1.81 -3.02
C CYS A 207 18.22 2.43 -3.95
N THR A 208 19.18 1.66 -4.40
CA THR A 208 20.25 2.14 -5.29
C THR A 208 19.72 2.55 -6.66
N GLN A 209 18.76 1.78 -7.22
CA GLN A 209 18.32 1.95 -8.60
C GLN A 209 17.08 2.85 -8.73
N LEU A 210 16.24 2.95 -7.69
CA LEU A 210 15.02 3.74 -7.73
C LEU A 210 15.08 5.01 -6.88
N GLY A 211 15.91 5.03 -5.82
CA GLY A 211 16.13 6.21 -4.99
C GLY A 211 14.83 6.85 -4.49
N ASP A 212 14.64 8.14 -4.74
CA ASP A 212 13.48 8.92 -4.29
C ASP A 212 12.13 8.45 -4.89
N LYS A 213 12.14 7.53 -5.85
CA LYS A 213 10.92 6.90 -6.35
C LYS A 213 10.31 5.95 -5.33
N ILE A 214 11.07 5.43 -4.36
CA ILE A 214 10.55 4.61 -3.27
C ILE A 214 9.88 5.54 -2.25
N GLN A 215 8.56 5.49 -2.16
CA GLN A 215 7.80 6.33 -1.24
C GLN A 215 6.92 5.54 -0.25
N TRP A 216 6.95 4.21 -0.35
CA TRP A 216 6.23 3.34 0.57
C TRP A 216 6.98 2.02 0.75
N ILE A 217 6.88 1.44 1.93
CA ILE A 217 7.44 0.12 2.26
C ILE A 217 6.36 -0.67 2.96
N HIS A 218 5.98 -1.83 2.41
CA HIS A 218 5.25 -2.85 3.17
C HIS A 218 6.23 -3.70 3.95
N TYR A 219 6.05 -3.71 5.25
CA TYR A 219 6.98 -4.28 6.20
C TYR A 219 6.28 -5.34 7.07
N SER A 220 6.70 -6.57 6.92
CA SER A 220 6.25 -7.72 7.69
C SER A 220 7.38 -8.73 7.82
N ASP A 221 7.19 -9.80 8.58
CA ASP A 221 8.06 -10.97 8.49
C ASP A 221 7.70 -11.80 7.25
N SER A 222 8.37 -12.90 7.00
CA SER A 222 8.07 -13.81 5.89
C SER A 222 6.56 -14.12 5.84
N HIS A 223 6.03 -14.27 4.61
CA HIS A 223 4.61 -14.60 4.40
C HIS A 223 3.59 -13.62 5.02
N HIS A 224 3.96 -12.35 5.19
CA HIS A 224 3.16 -11.31 5.86
C HIS A 224 2.79 -11.66 7.32
N GLU A 225 3.70 -12.36 8.00
CA GLU A 225 3.57 -12.74 9.40
C GLU A 225 3.92 -11.61 10.36
N ILE A 226 3.53 -11.81 11.62
CA ILE A 226 3.90 -10.95 12.76
C ILE A 226 5.42 -10.85 12.86
N LEU A 227 5.93 -9.64 13.04
CA LEU A 227 7.38 -9.39 13.13
C LEU A 227 8.03 -10.23 14.23
N GLY A 228 9.08 -10.94 13.87
CA GLY A 228 9.86 -11.81 14.76
C GLY A 228 9.27 -13.20 14.95
N THR A 229 8.22 -13.57 14.21
CA THR A 229 7.64 -14.93 14.25
C THR A 229 7.91 -15.74 12.98
N GLY A 230 8.26 -15.06 11.88
CA GLY A 230 8.56 -15.68 10.60
C GLY A 230 10.03 -16.10 10.43
N GLU A 231 10.41 -16.37 9.18
CA GLU A 231 11.71 -16.94 8.84
C GLU A 231 12.83 -15.90 8.65
N TYR A 232 12.48 -14.58 8.54
CA TYR A 232 13.51 -13.57 8.28
C TYR A 232 14.45 -13.34 9.44
N GLY A 233 13.94 -13.45 10.66
CA GLY A 233 14.72 -13.26 11.87
C GLY A 233 15.17 -11.81 12.07
N ARG A 234 15.58 -11.52 13.32
CA ARG A 234 15.87 -10.16 13.77
C ARG A 234 16.94 -9.44 12.95
N ALA A 235 18.02 -10.12 12.62
CA ALA A 235 19.15 -9.49 11.92
C ALA A 235 18.76 -8.98 10.52
N LYS A 236 17.88 -9.69 9.83
CA LYS A 236 17.37 -9.31 8.51
C LYS A 236 16.37 -8.17 8.62
N LEU A 237 15.40 -8.26 9.53
CA LEU A 237 14.43 -7.20 9.77
C LEU A 237 15.11 -5.87 10.16
N GLU A 238 16.02 -5.87 11.12
CA GLU A 238 16.83 -4.68 11.43
C GLU A 238 17.71 -4.24 10.24
N GLY A 239 18.15 -5.21 9.41
CA GLY A 239 18.91 -4.94 8.20
C GLY A 239 18.17 -4.09 7.20
N TYR A 240 16.87 -4.32 7.00
CA TYR A 240 16.03 -3.49 6.14
C TYR A 240 15.95 -2.05 6.65
N ILE A 241 15.74 -1.85 7.94
CA ILE A 241 15.74 -0.50 8.54
C ILE A 241 17.08 0.20 8.30
N ARG A 242 18.21 -0.48 8.54
CA ARG A 242 19.54 0.10 8.27
C ARG A 242 19.75 0.45 6.79
N THR A 243 19.22 -0.36 5.87
CA THR A 243 19.30 -0.06 4.43
C THR A 243 18.48 1.19 4.09
N LEU A 244 17.27 1.30 4.59
CA LEU A 244 16.44 2.50 4.40
C LEU A 244 17.11 3.76 4.96
N GLU A 245 17.70 3.68 6.15
CA GLU A 245 18.46 4.80 6.75
C GLU A 245 19.69 5.19 5.94
N LYS A 246 20.45 4.20 5.47
CA LYS A 246 21.62 4.42 4.61
C LYS A 246 21.26 5.20 3.34
N HIS A 247 20.08 4.95 2.79
CA HIS A 247 19.56 5.61 1.60
C HIS A 247 18.67 6.83 1.91
N ASN A 248 18.68 7.29 3.17
CA ASN A 248 17.97 8.50 3.62
C ASN A 248 16.46 8.46 3.32
N TYR A 249 15.81 7.30 3.49
CA TYR A 249 14.36 7.14 3.35
C TYR A 249 13.62 8.00 4.38
N GLN A 250 12.58 8.73 3.95
CA GLN A 250 11.89 9.74 4.75
C GLN A 250 10.37 9.56 4.80
N ASN A 251 9.84 8.46 4.27
CA ASN A 251 8.41 8.18 4.27
C ASN A 251 8.04 7.15 5.34
N CYS A 252 6.76 6.84 5.46
CA CYS A 252 6.30 5.82 6.39
C CYS A 252 6.74 4.40 5.97
N ILE A 253 6.84 3.55 6.98
CA ILE A 253 6.99 2.10 6.87
C ILE A 253 5.68 1.50 7.36
N ASP A 254 5.04 0.69 6.55
CA ASP A 254 3.70 0.19 6.78
C ASP A 254 3.69 -1.26 7.23
N LEU A 255 3.06 -1.53 8.35
CA LEU A 255 2.84 -2.90 8.82
C LEU A 255 1.70 -3.52 8.01
N GLU A 256 2.07 -4.44 7.12
CA GLU A 256 1.15 -5.26 6.35
C GLU A 256 1.19 -6.71 6.85
N ILE A 257 0.53 -6.96 7.99
CA ILE A 257 0.41 -8.30 8.58
C ILE A 257 -0.90 -8.91 8.06
N ASN A 258 -0.88 -9.42 6.84
CA ASN A 258 -2.10 -9.71 6.08
C ASN A 258 -2.42 -11.21 5.91
N ASP A 259 -1.93 -12.10 6.78
CA ASP A 259 -2.39 -13.48 6.77
C ASP A 259 -3.76 -13.60 7.47
N SER A 260 -4.68 -14.34 6.84
CA SER A 260 -6.04 -14.57 7.33
C SER A 260 -6.12 -15.23 8.71
N ILE A 261 -5.06 -15.90 9.15
CA ILE A 261 -4.96 -16.49 10.50
C ILE A 261 -5.01 -15.43 11.60
N TYR A 262 -4.72 -14.15 11.30
CA TYR A 262 -4.74 -13.05 12.25
C TYR A 262 -6.06 -12.25 12.25
N TRP A 263 -6.99 -12.54 11.36
CA TRP A 263 -8.24 -11.75 11.22
C TRP A 263 -9.18 -11.86 12.42
N GLU A 264 -9.06 -12.91 13.24
CA GLU A 264 -9.86 -13.06 14.47
C GLU A 264 -9.39 -12.08 15.56
N ASP A 265 -8.07 -11.89 15.71
CA ASP A 265 -7.50 -10.90 16.66
C ASP A 265 -6.36 -10.10 16.01
N PRO A 266 -6.70 -9.17 15.08
CA PRO A 266 -5.71 -8.35 14.41
C PRO A 266 -5.02 -7.36 15.37
N HIS A 267 -5.65 -7.01 16.51
CA HIS A 267 -5.01 -6.17 17.50
C HIS A 267 -3.78 -6.84 18.10
N ALA A 268 -3.87 -8.11 18.47
CA ALA A 268 -2.74 -8.84 19.04
C ALA A 268 -1.56 -8.90 18.08
N SER A 269 -1.80 -9.10 16.77
CA SER A 269 -0.75 -9.15 15.75
C SER A 269 -0.03 -7.81 15.59
N ILE A 270 -0.79 -6.70 15.58
CA ILE A 270 -0.20 -5.36 15.47
C ILE A 270 0.51 -4.96 16.77
N GLN A 271 -0.07 -5.25 17.94
CA GLN A 271 0.58 -4.95 19.21
C GLN A 271 1.92 -5.69 19.31
N GLN A 272 1.96 -6.98 18.96
CA GLN A 272 3.19 -7.77 19.00
C GLN A 272 4.24 -7.23 18.01
N SER A 273 3.83 -6.87 16.79
CA SER A 273 4.73 -6.28 15.79
C SER A 273 5.26 -4.91 16.23
N ALA A 274 4.40 -4.06 16.80
CA ALA A 274 4.82 -2.75 17.33
C ALA A 274 5.79 -2.90 18.52
N ASP A 275 5.53 -3.83 19.42
CA ASP A 275 6.42 -4.10 20.54
C ASP A 275 7.77 -4.66 20.07
N TYR A 276 7.77 -5.49 19.04
CA TYR A 276 9.00 -5.96 18.41
C TYR A 276 9.81 -4.80 17.81
N LEU A 277 9.19 -3.89 17.05
CA LEU A 277 9.86 -2.71 16.50
C LEU A 277 10.45 -1.82 17.59
N ARG A 278 9.76 -1.61 18.72
CA ARG A 278 10.26 -0.85 19.89
C ARG A 278 11.53 -1.39 20.49
N THR A 279 11.87 -2.66 20.22
CA THR A 279 13.14 -3.22 20.71
C THR A 279 14.37 -2.66 19.98
N PHE A 280 14.18 -1.99 18.85
CA PHE A 280 15.29 -1.41 18.06
C PHE A 280 14.98 -0.06 17.38
N LEU A 281 13.72 0.36 17.28
CA LEU A 281 13.36 1.70 16.84
C LEU A 281 13.11 2.62 18.04
N PRO A 282 13.63 3.86 18.03
CA PRO A 282 13.29 4.85 19.04
C PRO A 282 11.84 5.31 18.92
N GLU A 283 11.22 5.74 20.02
CA GLU A 283 9.90 6.37 19.99
C GLU A 283 9.90 7.70 19.23
N ARG A 284 11.06 8.38 19.27
CA ARG A 284 11.38 9.63 18.60
C ARG A 284 12.86 9.74 18.29
#